data_d44fd8dccef2f101bf58ed63bb5941d2
#
_entry.id   d44fd8dccef2f101bf58ed63bb5941d2
#
_cell.length_a   1.000
_cell.length_b   1.000
_cell.length_c   1.000
_cell.angle_alpha   90.00
_cell.angle_beta   90.00
_cell.angle_gamma   90.00
#
_symmetry.space_group_name_H-M   'P 1'
#
loop_
_entity.id
_entity.type
_entity.pdbx_description
1 polymer ?
#
loop_
_entity_poly.entity_id
_entity_poly.type
_entity_poly.pdbx_seq_one_letter_code
_entity_poly.pdbx_strand_id
1 'polypeptide(L)'
;MAKTFQKEYYPGIGKIKFEGRESKNPLAFRWYDPEQVVSGKKMKDHLRFAIAYWHSFCGDGSDQFGSPTHFYPWDSVADNDEKIKMRLDAAFEFFTKIGTGYYCF
;
A
#
# COMPACT_ATOMS: atom_id res chain seq x y z
N MET A 1 26.65 3.19 12.38
CA MET A 1 25.35 3.81 12.18
C MET A 1 24.28 2.95 12.81
N ALA A 2 23.63 3.47 13.81
CA ALA A 2 22.44 2.80 14.34
C ALA A 2 21.38 2.76 13.24
N LYS A 3 21.00 1.55 12.84
CA LYS A 3 19.81 1.38 12.01
C LYS A 3 18.63 1.86 12.84
N THR A 4 18.05 2.98 12.48
CA THR A 4 16.76 3.37 13.02
C THR A 4 15.77 2.29 12.59
N PHE A 5 15.33 1.48 13.55
CA PHE A 5 14.26 0.54 13.26
C PHE A 5 13.01 1.33 13.01
N GLN A 6 12.71 1.53 11.75
CA GLN A 6 11.44 2.09 11.35
C GLN A 6 10.34 1.10 11.75
N LYS A 7 9.33 1.59 12.45
CA LYS A 7 8.17 0.77 12.80
C LYS A 7 7.53 0.23 11.53
N GLU A 8 7.38 -1.07 11.44
CA GLU A 8 6.70 -1.71 10.32
C GLU A 8 5.19 -1.67 10.57
N TYR A 9 4.43 -1.13 9.60
CA TYR A 9 2.97 -1.01 9.69
C TYR A 9 2.24 -2.26 9.21
N TYR A 10 2.90 -3.05 8.36
CA TYR A 10 2.36 -4.30 7.85
C TYR A 10 3.34 -5.44 8.16
N PRO A 11 3.52 -5.76 9.46
CA PRO A 11 4.52 -6.75 9.87
C PRO A 11 4.14 -8.15 9.40
N GLY A 12 5.16 -8.93 9.02
CA GLY A 12 4.95 -10.29 8.55
C GLY A 12 4.47 -10.42 7.12
N ILE A 13 4.21 -9.31 6.45
CA ILE A 13 3.79 -9.31 5.05
C ILE A 13 4.96 -8.82 4.21
N GLY A 14 5.44 -9.66 3.29
CA GLY A 14 6.45 -9.31 2.32
C GLY A 14 5.85 -8.70 1.06
N LYS A 15 6.67 -8.54 0.03
CA LYS A 15 6.18 -8.06 -1.26
C LYS A 15 5.17 -9.05 -1.84
N ILE A 16 4.02 -8.54 -2.27
CA ILE A 16 2.99 -9.34 -2.92
C ILE A 16 3.49 -9.75 -4.30
N LYS A 17 3.40 -11.04 -4.62
CA LYS A 17 3.93 -11.63 -5.84
C LYS A 17 2.87 -12.41 -6.58
N PHE A 18 3.09 -12.61 -7.88
CA PHE A 18 2.32 -13.56 -8.66
C PHE A 18 2.70 -14.98 -8.25
N GLU A 19 1.70 -15.79 -7.88
CA GLU A 19 1.89 -17.18 -7.49
C GLU A 19 1.07 -18.17 -8.34
N GLY A 20 0.22 -17.65 -9.23
CA GLY A 20 -0.58 -18.46 -10.12
C GLY A 20 -1.96 -18.84 -9.55
N ARG A 21 -2.76 -19.45 -10.41
CA ARG A 21 -4.17 -19.74 -10.14
C ARG A 21 -4.39 -20.71 -8.99
N GLU A 22 -3.44 -21.60 -8.75
CA GLU A 22 -3.55 -22.64 -7.73
C GLU A 22 -3.09 -22.18 -6.34
N SER A 23 -2.57 -20.97 -6.23
CA SER A 23 -2.12 -20.44 -4.94
C SER A 23 -3.26 -20.36 -3.94
N LYS A 24 -2.97 -20.75 -2.71
CA LYS A 24 -3.87 -20.61 -1.56
C LYS A 24 -3.56 -19.39 -0.73
N ASN A 25 -2.52 -18.63 -1.10
CA ASN A 25 -2.12 -17.43 -0.38
C ASN A 25 -3.09 -16.29 -0.72
N PRO A 26 -3.86 -15.75 0.26
CA PRO A 26 -4.79 -14.66 0.00
C PRO A 26 -4.07 -13.34 -0.34
N LEU A 27 -2.78 -13.24 -0.04
CA LEU A 27 -1.96 -12.07 -0.31
C LEU A 27 -1.00 -12.32 -1.49
N ALA A 28 -1.52 -12.91 -2.55
CA ALA A 28 -0.78 -13.16 -3.78
C ALA A 28 -1.66 -12.86 -4.99
N PHE A 29 -1.02 -12.47 -6.08
CA PHE A 29 -1.72 -12.35 -7.36
C PHE A 29 -1.86 -13.73 -7.99
N ARG A 30 -3.06 -14.07 -8.37
CA ARG A 30 -3.36 -15.35 -9.04
C ARG A 30 -3.40 -15.22 -10.55
N TRP A 31 -3.73 -14.05 -11.04
CA TRP A 31 -3.99 -13.80 -12.46
C TRP A 31 -3.02 -12.81 -13.06
N TYR A 32 -2.63 -11.81 -12.28
CA TYR A 32 -1.75 -10.75 -12.72
C TYR A 32 -0.30 -11.16 -12.48
N ASP A 33 0.43 -11.36 -13.58
CA ASP A 33 1.88 -11.57 -13.57
C ASP A 33 2.55 -10.31 -14.14
N PRO A 34 3.13 -9.47 -13.29
CA PRO A 34 3.75 -8.22 -13.73
C PRO A 34 4.94 -8.41 -14.67
N GLU A 35 5.59 -9.57 -14.62
CA GLU A 35 6.76 -9.88 -15.44
C GLU A 35 6.41 -10.57 -16.76
N GLN A 36 5.16 -10.94 -16.98
CA GLN A 36 4.72 -11.58 -18.23
C GLN A 36 4.90 -10.62 -19.40
N VAL A 37 5.61 -11.07 -20.44
CA VAL A 37 5.83 -10.28 -21.65
C VAL A 37 4.66 -10.51 -22.62
N VAL A 38 4.01 -9.42 -23.01
CA VAL A 38 2.93 -9.41 -23.98
C VAL A 38 3.22 -8.28 -24.99
N SER A 39 3.22 -8.60 -26.28
CA SER A 39 3.51 -7.63 -27.34
C SER A 39 4.80 -6.83 -27.08
N GLY A 40 5.86 -7.52 -26.64
CA GLY A 40 7.18 -6.95 -26.45
C GLY A 40 7.38 -6.13 -25.19
N LYS A 41 6.35 -6.03 -24.31
CA LYS A 41 6.46 -5.33 -23.03
C LYS A 41 5.96 -6.20 -21.88
N LYS A 42 6.52 -5.98 -20.69
CA LYS A 42 6.03 -6.62 -19.48
C LYS A 42 4.64 -6.10 -19.13
N MET A 43 3.83 -6.97 -18.52
CA MET A 43 2.47 -6.62 -18.16
C MET A 43 2.41 -5.39 -17.25
N LYS A 44 3.37 -5.23 -16.33
CA LYS A 44 3.46 -4.04 -15.45
C LYS A 44 3.65 -2.73 -16.22
N ASP A 45 4.20 -2.80 -17.43
CA ASP A 45 4.42 -1.63 -18.28
C ASP A 45 3.20 -1.32 -19.17
N HIS A 46 2.36 -2.33 -19.41
CA HIS A 46 1.05 -2.13 -20.03
C HIS A 46 0.04 -1.61 -19.03
N LEU A 47 -0.01 -2.21 -17.84
CA LEU A 47 -0.95 -1.90 -16.78
C LEU A 47 -0.22 -1.16 -15.65
N ARG A 48 -0.13 0.15 -15.78
CA ARG A 48 0.57 1.00 -14.82
C ARG A 48 -0.39 1.42 -13.72
N PHE A 49 -0.53 0.56 -12.71
CA PHE A 49 -1.40 0.83 -11.57
C PHE A 49 -0.83 1.94 -10.69
N ALA A 50 -1.71 2.79 -10.20
CA ALA A 50 -1.40 3.82 -9.21
C ALA A 50 -2.26 3.64 -7.97
N ILE A 51 -1.73 4.04 -6.82
CA ILE A 51 -2.48 4.02 -5.56
C ILE A 51 -2.81 5.47 -5.20
N ALA A 52 -4.07 5.72 -4.88
CA ALA A 52 -4.52 7.02 -4.42
C ALA A 52 -4.21 7.16 -2.92
N TYR A 53 -3.24 8.00 -2.58
CA TYR A 53 -2.80 8.21 -1.21
C TYR A 53 -3.95 8.73 -0.32
N TRP A 54 -4.66 9.75 -0.77
CA TRP A 54 -5.70 10.38 0.04
C TRP A 54 -6.90 9.45 0.28
N HIS A 55 -7.27 8.63 -0.68
CA HIS A 55 -8.33 7.63 -0.51
C HIS A 55 -7.92 6.52 0.46
N SER A 56 -6.68 6.05 0.34
CA SER A 56 -6.22 4.86 1.06
C SER A 56 -5.76 5.17 2.48
N PHE A 57 -5.22 6.37 2.72
CA PHE A 57 -4.54 6.70 3.98
C PHE A 57 -5.12 7.90 4.72
N CYS A 58 -6.03 8.65 4.13
CA CYS A 58 -6.64 9.82 4.74
C CYS A 58 -8.15 9.70 4.94
N GLY A 59 -8.79 8.71 4.31
CA GLY A 59 -10.22 8.48 4.46
C GLY A 59 -10.52 7.77 5.77
N ASP A 60 -11.48 8.30 6.54
CA ASP A 60 -11.85 7.78 7.85
C ASP A 60 -13.22 7.10 7.87
N GLY A 61 -13.86 7.02 6.71
CA GLY A 61 -15.20 6.43 6.58
C GLY A 61 -16.34 7.35 6.95
N SER A 62 -16.05 8.63 7.28
CA SER A 62 -17.11 9.59 7.54
C SER A 62 -17.78 10.06 6.25
N ASP A 63 -19.04 10.41 6.34
CA ASP A 63 -19.81 11.05 5.28
C ASP A 63 -20.84 11.99 5.89
N GLN A 64 -21.72 12.54 5.05
CA GLN A 64 -22.77 13.46 5.53
C GLN A 64 -23.81 12.78 6.45
N PHE A 65 -23.83 11.45 6.51
CA PHE A 65 -24.79 10.67 7.29
C PHE A 65 -24.19 9.99 8.52
N GLY A 66 -22.87 10.00 8.67
CA GLY A 66 -22.25 9.26 9.76
C GLY A 66 -20.86 9.74 10.15
N SER A 67 -20.52 9.41 11.40
CA SER A 67 -19.21 9.70 12.00
C SER A 67 -18.11 8.80 11.43
N PRO A 68 -16.83 9.13 11.65
CA PRO A 68 -15.73 8.28 11.25
C PRO A 68 -15.83 6.86 11.78
N THR A 69 -15.52 5.87 10.95
CA THR A 69 -15.57 4.46 11.30
C THR A 69 -14.21 3.77 11.26
N HIS A 70 -13.21 4.45 10.71
CA HIS A 70 -11.86 3.91 10.59
C HIS A 70 -10.85 4.79 11.31
N PHE A 71 -10.05 4.15 12.18
CA PHE A 71 -9.02 4.83 12.97
C PHE A 71 -7.65 4.30 12.58
N TYR A 72 -6.73 5.21 12.30
CA TYR A 72 -5.36 4.88 11.93
C TYR A 72 -4.42 4.98 13.13
N PRO A 73 -3.29 4.26 13.12
CA PRO A 73 -2.33 4.32 14.24
C PRO A 73 -1.80 5.73 14.54
N TRP A 74 -1.78 6.62 13.56
CA TRP A 74 -1.30 8.00 13.73
C TRP A 74 -2.37 8.97 14.23
N ASP A 75 -3.63 8.57 14.32
CA ASP A 75 -4.72 9.46 14.73
C ASP A 75 -4.58 9.91 16.18
N SER A 76 -3.93 9.11 17.04
CA SER A 76 -3.70 9.45 18.44
C SER A 76 -2.45 10.30 18.68
N VAL A 77 -1.67 10.59 17.64
CA VAL A 77 -0.45 11.39 17.73
C VAL A 77 -0.81 12.87 17.73
N ALA A 78 -0.32 13.60 18.74
CA ALA A 78 -0.64 15.02 18.91
C ALA A 78 0.16 15.95 17.98
N ASP A 79 1.42 15.60 17.71
CA ASP A 79 2.30 16.37 16.83
C ASP A 79 1.92 16.14 15.37
N ASN A 80 1.60 17.22 14.67
CA ASN A 80 1.15 17.12 13.27
C ASN A 80 2.25 16.65 12.32
N ASP A 81 3.49 17.08 12.54
CA ASP A 81 4.61 16.68 11.69
C ASP A 81 4.91 15.18 11.86
N GLU A 82 4.86 14.70 13.09
CA GLU A 82 5.03 13.28 13.38
C GLU A 82 3.89 12.44 12.77
N LYS A 83 2.65 12.92 12.92
CA LYS A 83 1.47 12.27 12.33
C LYS A 83 1.61 12.12 10.82
N ILE A 84 2.01 13.20 10.13
CA ILE A 84 2.21 13.19 8.67
C ILE A 84 3.31 12.21 8.28
N LYS A 85 4.41 12.21 9.03
CA LYS A 85 5.53 11.31 8.78
C LYS A 85 5.12 9.84 8.93
N MET A 86 4.41 9.51 9.99
CA MET A 86 3.91 8.14 10.22
C MET A 86 3.02 7.69 9.07
N ARG A 87 2.10 8.54 8.65
CA ARG A 87 1.18 8.24 7.55
C ARG A 87 1.92 8.03 6.23
N LEU A 88 2.91 8.86 5.93
CA LEU A 88 3.74 8.70 4.74
C LEU A 88 4.56 7.41 4.80
N ASP A 89 5.16 7.11 5.95
CA ASP A 89 5.92 5.87 6.13
C ASP A 89 5.04 4.64 5.88
N ALA A 90 3.83 4.62 6.42
CA ALA A 90 2.88 3.54 6.19
C ALA A 90 2.47 3.44 4.72
N ALA A 91 2.25 4.58 4.07
CA ALA A 91 1.86 4.61 2.65
C ALA A 91 2.95 4.04 1.75
N PHE A 92 4.20 4.47 1.93
CA PHE A 92 5.31 3.99 1.10
C PHE A 92 5.65 2.53 1.39
N GLU A 93 5.47 2.06 2.61
CA GLU A 93 5.58 0.63 2.91
C GLU A 93 4.54 -0.15 2.12
N PHE A 94 3.29 0.32 2.10
CA PHE A 94 2.20 -0.30 1.36
C PHE A 94 2.50 -0.32 -0.14
N PHE A 95 2.89 0.82 -0.72
CA PHE A 95 3.22 0.91 -2.14
C PHE A 95 4.30 -0.08 -2.54
N THR A 96 5.34 -0.19 -1.72
CA THR A 96 6.47 -1.09 -1.95
C THR A 96 6.02 -2.55 -1.90
N LYS A 97 5.22 -2.91 -0.90
CA LYS A 97 4.76 -4.29 -0.71
C LYS A 97 3.77 -4.73 -1.78
N ILE A 98 2.90 -3.84 -2.25
CA ILE A 98 2.01 -4.11 -3.38
C ILE A 98 2.80 -4.15 -4.69
N GLY A 99 3.92 -3.44 -4.77
CA GLY A 99 4.75 -3.39 -5.96
C GLY A 99 4.28 -2.37 -6.99
N THR A 100 3.51 -1.37 -6.58
CA THR A 100 3.04 -0.30 -7.45
C THR A 100 4.13 0.77 -7.60
N GLY A 101 4.45 1.11 -8.83
CA GLY A 101 5.46 2.14 -9.14
C GLY A 101 4.92 3.56 -9.20
N TYR A 102 3.60 3.75 -9.06
CA TYR A 102 2.94 5.04 -9.23
C TYR A 102 1.99 5.29 -8.06
N TYR A 103 1.89 6.56 -7.67
CA TYR A 103 0.91 6.99 -6.67
C TYR A 103 0.46 8.41 -6.97
N CYS A 104 -0.69 8.80 -6.44
CA CYS A 104 -1.20 10.17 -6.51
C CYS A 104 -1.64 10.62 -5.11
N PHE A 105 -1.41 11.88 -4.82
CA PHE A 105 -1.86 12.52 -3.59
C PHE A 105 -3.31 13.03 -3.69
#